data_e4ec2ae4d11070015f85c1b52e800584
#
_entry.id   e4ec2ae4d11070015f85c1b52e800584
#
_cell.length_a   1.000
_cell.length_b   1.000
_cell.length_c   1.000
_cell.angle_alpha   90.00
_cell.angle_beta   90.00
_cell.angle_gamma   90.00
#
_symmetry.space_group_name_H-M   'P 1'
#
loop_
_entity.id
_entity.type
_entity.pdbx_description
1 polymer ?
#
loop_
_entity_poly.entity_id
_entity_poly.type
_entity_poly.pdbx_seq_one_letter_code
_entity_poly.pdbx_strand_id
1 'polypeptide(L)'
;FCACSTRFGAEPNTQVCPICTGMPGVLPVLNRKVVEYAIKTGLALNCEIAEFSKFDRKNYFYPDLPKAYQISQYDLPICRNGYIDIEVEGRKKRVGITRVHMEEDAGKLLHQGTIASTPYSLVDLNRSGVPLLEIVSEPDMRSPAEARLYMEKLRSILLFLGVSDCRMEEGSLRCDANVS
;
A
#
# COMPACT_ATOMS: atom_id res chain seq x y z
N PHE A 1 8.38 -7.71 -0.94
CA PHE A 1 9.10 -8.24 -2.09
C PHE A 1 10.12 -9.33 -1.71
N CYS A 2 10.71 -9.33 -0.52
CA CYS A 2 11.52 -10.41 0.02
C CYS A 2 10.67 -11.46 0.76
N ALA A 3 11.32 -12.41 1.47
CA ALA A 3 10.65 -13.44 2.27
C ALA A 3 10.66 -13.15 3.78
N CYS A 4 10.97 -11.92 4.19
CA CYS A 4 10.94 -11.54 5.60
C CYS A 4 9.51 -11.58 6.15
N SER A 5 9.39 -11.86 7.45
CA SER A 5 8.11 -11.83 8.14
C SER A 5 7.49 -10.44 8.11
N THR A 6 6.19 -10.36 7.92
CA THR A 6 5.41 -9.12 7.98
C THR A 6 4.62 -8.99 9.29
N ARG A 7 4.94 -9.83 10.29
CA ARG A 7 4.21 -9.84 11.57
C ARG A 7 4.35 -8.50 12.28
N PHE A 8 3.23 -7.91 12.66
CA PHE A 8 3.19 -6.71 13.46
C PHE A 8 3.71 -6.92 14.88
N GLY A 9 4.31 -5.90 15.48
CA GLY A 9 4.73 -5.89 16.88
C GLY A 9 6.00 -6.69 17.19
N ALA A 10 6.82 -7.05 16.19
CA ALA A 10 8.13 -7.61 16.43
C ALA A 10 9.11 -6.52 16.92
N GLU A 11 10.16 -6.91 17.62
CA GLU A 11 11.23 -6.02 18.03
C GLU A 11 11.81 -5.28 16.81
N PRO A 12 12.15 -3.99 16.94
CA PRO A 12 12.66 -3.20 15.83
C PRO A 12 13.85 -3.84 15.13
N ASN A 13 13.86 -3.78 13.81
CA ASN A 13 14.95 -4.25 12.95
C ASN A 13 15.28 -5.76 13.07
N THR A 14 14.34 -6.59 13.52
CA THR A 14 14.53 -8.05 13.63
C THR A 14 13.94 -8.84 12.47
N GLN A 15 13.07 -8.23 11.66
CA GLN A 15 12.43 -8.84 10.48
C GLN A 15 12.95 -8.20 9.19
N VAL A 16 14.27 -8.15 9.04
CA VAL A 16 14.95 -7.50 7.93
C VAL A 16 15.97 -8.42 7.26
N CYS A 17 16.25 -8.16 6.01
CA CYS A 17 17.30 -8.82 5.23
C CYS A 17 18.13 -7.75 4.49
N PRO A 18 19.23 -8.11 3.81
CA PRO A 18 20.02 -7.15 3.06
C PRO A 18 19.21 -6.32 2.05
N ILE A 19 18.12 -6.88 1.49
CA ILE A 19 17.23 -6.15 0.56
C ILE A 19 16.44 -5.08 1.31
N CYS A 20 15.80 -5.41 2.44
CA CYS A 20 15.02 -4.47 3.24
C CYS A 20 15.88 -3.31 3.76
N THR A 21 17.12 -3.60 4.10
CA THR A 21 18.09 -2.61 4.63
C THR A 21 18.84 -1.84 3.54
N GLY A 22 18.57 -2.14 2.25
CA GLY A 22 19.17 -1.43 1.13
C GLY A 22 20.68 -1.56 1.04
N MET A 23 21.24 -2.72 1.38
CA MET A 23 22.67 -2.96 1.31
C MET A 23 23.22 -2.75 -0.11
N PRO A 24 24.45 -2.26 -0.29
CA PRO A 24 25.04 -2.03 -1.60
C PRO A 24 24.99 -3.28 -2.50
N GLY A 25 24.53 -3.11 -3.74
CA GLY A 25 24.49 -4.17 -4.75
C GLY A 25 23.26 -5.08 -4.69
N VAL A 26 22.35 -4.92 -3.70
CA VAL A 26 21.12 -5.72 -3.65
C VAL A 26 20.02 -5.11 -4.53
N LEU A 27 19.23 -5.97 -5.14
CA LEU A 27 18.04 -5.59 -5.89
C LEU A 27 16.84 -6.40 -5.38
N PRO A 28 15.67 -5.77 -5.21
CA PRO A 28 14.45 -6.47 -4.85
C PRO A 28 14.05 -7.47 -5.94
N VAL A 29 13.54 -8.62 -5.51
CA VAL A 29 12.98 -9.66 -6.38
C VAL A 29 11.48 -9.73 -6.13
N LEU A 30 10.70 -9.78 -7.21
CA LEU A 30 9.25 -9.83 -7.12
C LEU A 30 8.77 -11.11 -6.43
N ASN A 31 7.98 -10.94 -5.38
CA ASN A 31 7.34 -12.05 -4.69
C ASN A 31 6.05 -12.45 -5.42
N ARG A 32 5.98 -13.69 -5.87
CA ARG A 32 4.81 -14.24 -6.57
C ARG A 32 3.50 -14.02 -5.80
N LYS A 33 3.51 -14.16 -4.48
CA LYS A 33 2.32 -13.98 -3.63
C LYS A 33 1.74 -12.57 -3.74
N VAL A 34 2.59 -11.56 -3.88
CA VAL A 34 2.17 -10.16 -4.05
C VAL A 34 1.40 -9.99 -5.36
N VAL A 35 1.89 -10.58 -6.45
CA VAL A 35 1.20 -10.56 -7.75
C VAL A 35 -0.16 -11.26 -7.67
N GLU A 36 -0.21 -12.44 -7.04
CA GLU A 36 -1.46 -13.17 -6.83
C GLU A 36 -2.49 -12.34 -6.06
N TYR A 37 -2.05 -11.61 -5.02
CA TYR A 37 -2.92 -10.73 -4.24
C TYR A 37 -3.36 -9.50 -5.04
N ALA A 38 -2.49 -8.92 -5.83
CA ALA A 38 -2.83 -7.80 -6.71
C ALA A 38 -3.89 -8.20 -7.73
N ILE A 39 -3.72 -9.35 -8.39
CA ILE A 39 -4.69 -9.88 -9.37
C ILE A 39 -6.03 -10.18 -8.69
N LYS A 40 -6.04 -10.86 -7.53
CA LYS A 40 -7.29 -11.12 -6.78
C LYS A 40 -8.03 -9.83 -6.44
N THR A 41 -7.30 -8.83 -5.96
CA THR A 41 -7.84 -7.51 -5.64
C THR A 41 -8.43 -6.85 -6.89
N GLY A 42 -7.67 -6.82 -7.99
CA GLY A 42 -8.13 -6.24 -9.25
C GLY A 42 -9.41 -6.89 -9.78
N LEU A 43 -9.47 -8.22 -9.79
CA LEU A 43 -10.66 -8.96 -10.21
C LEU A 43 -11.89 -8.63 -9.35
N ALA A 44 -11.72 -8.58 -8.03
CA ALA A 44 -12.82 -8.25 -7.10
C ALA A 44 -13.28 -6.78 -7.20
N LEU A 45 -12.41 -5.92 -7.69
CA LEU A 45 -12.68 -4.51 -7.94
C LEU A 45 -13.11 -4.22 -9.40
N ASN A 46 -13.44 -5.28 -10.15
CA ASN A 46 -13.87 -5.19 -11.56
C ASN A 46 -12.83 -4.49 -12.46
N CYS A 47 -11.56 -4.60 -12.15
CA CYS A 47 -10.48 -4.03 -12.95
C CYS A 47 -10.13 -4.91 -14.15
N GLU A 48 -9.63 -4.28 -15.18
CA GLU A 48 -8.85 -4.94 -16.23
C GLU A 48 -7.48 -5.34 -15.67
N ILE A 49 -7.08 -6.60 -15.85
CA ILE A 49 -5.75 -7.08 -15.48
C ILE A 49 -4.82 -6.90 -16.67
N ALA A 50 -3.71 -6.22 -16.48
CA ALA A 50 -2.75 -5.98 -17.54
C ALA A 50 -1.99 -7.26 -17.93
N GLU A 51 -1.91 -7.55 -19.23
CA GLU A 51 -1.06 -8.63 -19.75
C GLU A 51 0.43 -8.31 -19.60
N PHE A 52 0.76 -7.03 -19.61
CA PHE A 52 2.10 -6.51 -19.40
C PHE A 52 2.07 -5.35 -18.40
N SER A 53 2.93 -5.43 -17.39
CA SER A 53 3.13 -4.38 -16.40
C SER A 53 4.62 -4.25 -16.08
N LYS A 54 5.03 -3.12 -15.52
CA LYS A 54 6.41 -2.88 -15.10
C LYS A 54 6.46 -2.23 -13.73
N PHE A 55 7.62 -2.34 -13.09
CA PHE A 55 7.95 -1.56 -11.92
C PHE A 55 8.78 -0.34 -12.29
N ASP A 56 8.51 0.75 -11.59
CA ASP A 56 9.23 2.00 -11.66
C ASP A 56 9.97 2.24 -10.33
N ARG A 57 10.99 3.09 -10.36
CA ARG A 57 11.68 3.57 -9.17
C ARG A 57 11.23 4.98 -8.88
N LYS A 58 10.47 5.16 -7.80
CA LYS A 58 10.12 6.47 -7.26
C LYS A 58 11.27 6.94 -6.37
N ASN A 59 12.15 7.76 -6.92
CA ASN A 59 13.37 8.20 -6.23
C ASN A 59 13.07 9.34 -5.27
N TYR A 60 13.39 9.15 -4.00
CA TYR A 60 13.40 10.19 -2.98
C TYR A 60 14.27 9.77 -1.80
N PHE A 61 14.78 10.75 -1.04
CA PHE A 61 15.64 10.49 0.11
C PHE A 61 14.84 10.70 1.40
N TYR A 62 14.73 9.63 2.18
CA TYR A 62 14.13 9.70 3.51
C TYR A 62 14.80 8.66 4.42
N PRO A 63 14.93 8.92 5.74
CA PRO A 63 15.67 8.03 6.64
C PRO A 63 15.12 6.60 6.72
N ASP A 64 13.82 6.43 6.52
CA ASP A 64 13.15 5.12 6.52
C ASP A 64 13.09 4.45 5.14
N LEU A 65 13.74 5.04 4.15
CA LEU A 65 13.87 4.51 2.79
C LEU A 65 15.35 4.26 2.45
N PRO A 66 15.97 3.18 2.93
CA PRO A 66 17.43 3.00 2.86
C PRO A 66 17.98 2.85 1.45
N LYS A 67 17.16 2.41 0.48
CA LYS A 67 17.53 2.32 -0.93
C LYS A 67 17.51 3.67 -1.67
N ALA A 68 16.98 4.72 -1.05
CA ALA A 68 16.71 6.03 -1.66
C ALA A 68 15.72 5.98 -2.84
N TYR A 69 15.02 4.89 -3.04
CA TYR A 69 13.89 4.76 -3.96
C TYR A 69 12.86 3.77 -3.43
N GLN A 70 11.61 3.99 -3.78
CA GLN A 70 10.49 3.08 -3.56
C GLN A 70 10.15 2.38 -4.87
N ILE A 71 10.01 1.05 -4.83
CA ILE A 71 9.43 0.33 -5.96
C ILE A 71 7.96 0.67 -6.03
N SER A 72 7.48 1.02 -7.20
CA SER A 72 6.09 1.37 -7.48
C SER A 72 5.72 1.02 -8.92
N GLN A 73 4.51 1.34 -9.33
CA GLN A 73 4.05 1.24 -10.73
C GLN A 73 3.30 2.53 -11.06
N TYR A 74 3.53 3.13 -12.22
CA TYR A 74 2.88 4.37 -12.61
C TYR A 74 2.09 4.25 -13.92
N ASP A 75 2.75 4.24 -15.07
CA ASP A 75 2.12 4.24 -16.39
C ASP A 75 1.61 2.86 -16.84
N LEU A 76 2.19 1.77 -16.32
CA LEU A 76 1.80 0.40 -16.64
C LEU A 76 1.49 -0.39 -15.35
N PRO A 77 0.44 -0.01 -14.61
CA PRO A 77 0.02 -0.71 -13.40
C PRO A 77 -0.55 -2.09 -13.73
N ILE A 78 -0.56 -2.98 -12.75
CA ILE A 78 -1.08 -4.34 -12.92
C ILE A 78 -2.60 -4.37 -13.13
N CYS A 79 -3.35 -3.43 -12.55
CA CYS A 79 -4.80 -3.34 -12.70
C CYS A 79 -5.24 -1.90 -12.98
N ARG A 80 -6.28 -1.74 -13.80
CA ARG A 80 -6.84 -0.44 -14.18
C ARG A 80 -8.33 -0.52 -14.51
N ASN A 81 -8.97 0.65 -14.60
CA ASN A 81 -10.36 0.79 -15.08
C ASN A 81 -11.37 -0.06 -14.30
N GLY A 82 -11.24 -0.08 -12.97
CA GLY A 82 -12.17 -0.81 -12.11
C GLY A 82 -13.30 0.05 -11.56
N TYR A 83 -14.08 -0.54 -10.66
CA TYR A 83 -15.12 0.17 -9.91
C TYR A 83 -15.59 -0.60 -8.68
N ILE A 84 -16.17 0.14 -7.74
CA ILE A 84 -16.96 -0.38 -6.62
C ILE A 84 -18.34 0.28 -6.66
N ASP A 85 -19.41 -0.51 -6.50
CA ASP A 85 -20.74 0.02 -6.29
C ASP A 85 -21.02 0.12 -4.78
N ILE A 86 -21.36 1.32 -4.31
CA ILE A 86 -21.79 1.60 -2.93
C ILE A 86 -23.29 1.90 -2.92
N GLU A 87 -23.92 1.76 -1.75
CA GLU A 87 -25.32 2.10 -1.56
C GLU A 87 -25.42 3.36 -0.69
N VAL A 88 -26.00 4.42 -1.25
CA VAL A 88 -26.17 5.72 -0.60
C VAL A 88 -27.65 6.02 -0.57
N GLU A 89 -28.25 6.13 0.62
CA GLU A 89 -29.67 6.42 0.80
C GLU A 89 -30.61 5.51 -0.05
N GLY A 90 -30.29 4.21 -0.09
CA GLY A 90 -31.05 3.23 -0.87
C GLY A 90 -30.83 3.28 -2.39
N ARG A 91 -29.88 4.08 -2.85
CA ARG A 91 -29.52 4.19 -4.27
C ARG A 91 -28.10 3.67 -4.50
N LYS A 92 -27.98 2.89 -5.57
CA LYS A 92 -26.67 2.39 -6.00
C LYS A 92 -25.89 3.51 -6.67
N LYS A 93 -24.65 3.74 -6.19
CA LYS A 93 -23.70 4.67 -6.77
C LYS A 93 -22.41 3.94 -7.12
N ARG A 94 -21.93 4.12 -8.34
CA ARG A 94 -20.63 3.61 -8.78
C ARG A 94 -19.53 4.59 -8.46
N VAL A 95 -18.44 4.09 -7.90
CA VAL A 95 -17.18 4.81 -7.71
C VAL A 95 -16.14 4.10 -8.56
N GLY A 96 -15.56 4.80 -9.51
CA GLY A 96 -14.52 4.29 -10.39
C GLY A 96 -13.20 4.09 -9.65
N ILE A 97 -12.41 3.17 -10.17
CA ILE A 97 -11.03 2.91 -9.74
C ILE A 97 -10.13 3.11 -10.95
N THR A 98 -9.26 4.10 -10.87
CA THR A 98 -8.30 4.42 -11.93
C THR A 98 -7.31 3.27 -12.09
N ARG A 99 -6.74 2.80 -10.97
CA ARG A 99 -5.76 1.71 -10.96
C ARG A 99 -5.64 1.05 -9.59
N VAL A 100 -5.12 -0.17 -9.62
CA VAL A 100 -4.51 -0.84 -8.47
C VAL A 100 -3.08 -1.17 -8.86
N HIS A 101 -2.11 -0.72 -8.08
CA HIS A 101 -0.72 -0.98 -8.37
C HIS A 101 0.04 -1.51 -7.16
N MET A 102 1.12 -2.23 -7.43
CA MET A 102 2.00 -2.77 -6.41
C MET A 102 3.11 -1.79 -6.11
N GLU A 103 3.42 -1.64 -4.82
CA GLU A 103 4.59 -0.92 -4.36
C GLU A 103 5.14 -1.55 -3.07
N GLU A 104 6.27 -1.08 -2.60
CA GLU A 104 6.80 -1.45 -1.30
C GLU A 104 6.57 -0.34 -0.27
N ASP A 105 6.38 -0.74 0.98
CA ASP A 105 6.26 0.21 2.08
C ASP A 105 7.64 0.74 2.50
N ALA A 106 7.69 1.87 3.19
CA ALA A 106 8.86 2.40 3.84
C ALA A 106 8.99 1.87 5.27
N GLY A 107 10.13 2.06 5.89
CA GLY A 107 10.32 1.81 7.31
C GLY A 107 9.45 2.70 8.19
N LYS A 108 9.73 2.74 9.46
CA LYS A 108 9.01 3.56 10.45
C LYS A 108 9.98 4.47 11.18
N LEU A 109 9.68 5.76 11.20
CA LEU A 109 10.37 6.73 12.04
C LEU A 109 9.72 6.82 13.42
N LEU A 110 10.51 6.70 14.46
CA LEU A 110 10.08 6.83 15.83
C LEU A 110 10.72 8.10 16.43
N HIS A 111 9.87 9.08 16.69
CA HIS A 111 10.28 10.33 17.35
C HIS A 111 10.04 10.20 18.84
N GLN A 112 11.12 10.32 19.63
CA GLN A 112 11.02 10.35 21.09
C GLN A 112 11.07 11.80 21.57
N GLY A 113 10.05 12.23 22.32
CA GLY A 113 9.98 13.60 22.84
C GLY A 113 9.54 14.63 21.79
N THR A 114 10.03 15.87 21.94
CA THR A 114 9.77 16.98 21.00
C THR A 114 10.97 17.21 20.11
N ILE A 115 10.80 17.88 18.99
CA ILE A 115 11.90 18.31 18.07
C ILE A 115 13.00 19.09 18.84
N ALA A 116 12.62 19.81 19.90
CA ALA A 116 13.54 20.57 20.72
C ALA A 116 14.30 19.75 21.78
N SER A 117 13.79 18.56 22.13
CA SER A 117 14.34 17.74 23.22
C SER A 117 15.18 16.54 22.78
N THR A 118 15.07 16.14 21.51
CA THR A 118 15.75 14.95 21.01
C THR A 118 16.43 15.25 19.67
N PRO A 119 17.76 15.18 19.58
CA PRO A 119 18.51 15.51 18.37
C PRO A 119 18.53 14.39 17.33
N TYR A 120 17.82 13.27 17.55
CA TYR A 120 17.79 12.12 16.66
C TYR A 120 16.41 11.48 16.60
N SER A 121 16.17 10.70 15.56
CA SER A 121 15.02 9.81 15.42
C SER A 121 15.50 8.37 15.28
N LEU A 122 14.74 7.43 15.81
CA LEU A 122 15.00 6.01 15.62
C LEU A 122 14.34 5.53 14.34
N VAL A 123 14.96 4.58 13.65
CA VAL A 123 14.45 3.99 12.42
C VAL A 123 14.22 2.50 12.64
N ASP A 124 12.99 2.05 12.44
CA ASP A 124 12.61 0.65 12.39
C ASP A 124 12.33 0.23 10.94
N LEU A 125 13.13 -0.67 10.41
CA LEU A 125 13.06 -1.14 9.04
C LEU A 125 12.23 -2.43 8.88
N ASN A 126 11.58 -2.94 9.93
CA ASN A 126 10.74 -4.15 9.84
C ASN A 126 9.64 -4.04 8.78
N ARG A 127 9.13 -2.83 8.52
CA ARG A 127 8.12 -2.57 7.49
C ARG A 127 8.74 -2.27 6.11
N SER A 128 10.02 -1.95 6.03
CA SER A 128 10.70 -1.62 4.78
C SER A 128 10.65 -2.81 3.82
N GLY A 129 10.14 -2.60 2.63
CA GLY A 129 9.96 -3.65 1.64
C GLY A 129 8.75 -4.56 1.84
N VAL A 130 7.89 -4.30 2.84
CA VAL A 130 6.58 -4.95 2.94
C VAL A 130 5.74 -4.58 1.71
N PRO A 131 5.12 -5.56 1.03
CA PRO A 131 4.30 -5.27 -0.13
C PRO A 131 3.09 -4.42 0.23
N LEU A 132 2.81 -3.44 -0.60
CA LEU A 132 1.68 -2.52 -0.49
C LEU A 132 0.90 -2.53 -1.82
N LEU A 133 -0.42 -2.54 -1.76
CA LEU A 133 -1.29 -2.24 -2.88
C LEU A 133 -1.86 -0.84 -2.71
N GLU A 134 -1.63 0.03 -3.66
CA GLU A 134 -2.30 1.32 -3.71
C GLU A 134 -3.50 1.23 -4.66
N ILE A 135 -4.67 1.58 -4.13
CA ILE A 135 -5.94 1.60 -4.87
C ILE A 135 -6.34 3.05 -5.04
N VAL A 136 -6.28 3.53 -6.27
CA VAL A 136 -6.59 4.93 -6.61
C VAL A 136 -7.99 5.00 -7.18
N SER A 137 -8.90 5.71 -6.50
CA SER A 137 -10.26 5.94 -6.98
C SER A 137 -10.34 7.11 -7.95
N GLU A 138 -11.37 7.08 -8.82
CA GLU A 138 -11.80 8.27 -9.54
C GLU A 138 -12.43 9.30 -8.56
N PRO A 139 -12.45 10.58 -8.91
CA PRO A 139 -13.00 11.65 -8.06
C PRO A 139 -14.54 11.67 -8.10
N ASP A 140 -15.16 10.52 -7.86
CA ASP A 140 -16.62 10.35 -7.96
C ASP A 140 -17.36 10.62 -6.65
N MET A 141 -16.66 10.53 -5.52
CA MET A 141 -17.25 10.75 -4.19
C MET A 141 -17.50 12.24 -3.97
N ARG A 142 -18.67 12.58 -3.40
CA ARG A 142 -19.13 13.96 -3.21
C ARG A 142 -19.45 14.30 -1.76
N SER A 143 -19.30 13.34 -0.84
CA SER A 143 -19.55 13.56 0.57
C SER A 143 -18.68 12.66 1.46
N PRO A 144 -18.45 13.03 2.72
CA PRO A 144 -17.79 12.17 3.69
C PRO A 144 -18.50 10.83 3.91
N ALA A 145 -19.82 10.82 3.81
CA ALA A 145 -20.63 9.60 3.93
C ALA A 145 -20.34 8.60 2.80
N GLU A 146 -20.21 9.09 1.57
CA GLU A 146 -19.83 8.27 0.42
C GLU A 146 -18.41 7.71 0.56
N ALA A 147 -17.46 8.52 1.01
CA ALA A 147 -16.08 8.10 1.25
C ALA A 147 -16.03 7.00 2.33
N ARG A 148 -16.80 7.14 3.42
CA ARG A 148 -16.90 6.12 4.45
C ARG A 148 -17.47 4.80 3.90
N LEU A 149 -18.58 4.85 3.18
CA LEU A 149 -19.20 3.67 2.59
C LEU A 149 -18.27 2.96 1.59
N TYR A 150 -17.53 3.73 0.79
CA TYR A 150 -16.51 3.22 -0.11
C TYR A 150 -15.42 2.45 0.66
N MET A 151 -14.87 3.06 1.71
CA MET A 151 -13.84 2.44 2.53
C MET A 151 -14.34 1.19 3.27
N GLU A 152 -15.55 1.21 3.81
CA GLU A 152 -16.18 0.05 4.46
C GLU A 152 -16.37 -1.11 3.46
N LYS A 153 -16.81 -0.80 2.25
CA LYS A 153 -16.98 -1.80 1.19
C LYS A 153 -15.64 -2.37 0.74
N LEU A 154 -14.66 -1.52 0.50
CA LEU A 154 -13.31 -1.92 0.11
C LEU A 154 -12.68 -2.81 1.19
N ARG A 155 -12.74 -2.40 2.45
CA ARG A 155 -12.27 -3.18 3.59
C ARG A 155 -12.90 -4.57 3.62
N SER A 156 -14.21 -4.66 3.43
CA SER A 156 -14.95 -5.94 3.43
C SER A 156 -14.46 -6.86 2.31
N ILE A 157 -14.22 -6.33 1.12
CA ILE A 157 -13.70 -7.08 -0.04
C ILE A 157 -12.30 -7.62 0.29
N LEU A 158 -11.40 -6.78 0.77
CA LEU A 158 -10.00 -7.17 1.05
C LEU A 158 -9.92 -8.22 2.17
N LEU A 159 -10.74 -8.10 3.21
CA LEU A 159 -10.87 -9.10 4.27
C LEU A 159 -11.37 -10.44 3.74
N PHE A 160 -12.43 -10.42 2.93
CA PHE A 160 -13.00 -11.64 2.35
C PHE A 160 -12.01 -12.37 1.45
N LEU A 161 -11.20 -11.64 0.69
CA LEU A 161 -10.16 -12.18 -0.17
C LEU A 161 -8.94 -12.72 0.59
N GLY A 162 -8.80 -12.37 1.87
CA GLY A 162 -7.62 -12.69 2.67
C GLY A 162 -6.33 -12.02 2.17
N VAL A 163 -6.46 -10.86 1.52
CA VAL A 163 -5.32 -10.08 1.00
C VAL A 163 -4.70 -9.22 2.11
N SER A 164 -5.52 -8.69 3.01
CA SER A 164 -5.10 -7.88 4.15
C SER A 164 -6.02 -8.15 5.34
N ASP A 165 -5.52 -7.97 6.55
CA ASP A 165 -6.34 -7.94 7.78
C ASP A 165 -7.00 -6.58 8.01
N CYS A 166 -6.65 -5.58 7.20
CA CYS A 166 -7.25 -4.25 7.17
C CYS A 166 -7.33 -3.56 8.55
N ARG A 167 -6.29 -3.71 9.37
CA ARG A 167 -6.19 -3.07 10.68
C ARG A 167 -5.53 -1.71 10.53
N MET A 168 -6.30 -0.65 10.69
CA MET A 168 -5.80 0.72 10.54
C MET A 168 -4.81 1.08 11.64
N GLU A 169 -5.04 0.60 12.85
CA GLU A 169 -4.16 0.78 14.01
C GLU A 169 -2.78 0.14 13.86
N GLU A 170 -2.68 -0.90 13.04
CA GLU A 170 -1.42 -1.58 12.71
C GLU A 170 -0.81 -1.08 11.38
N GLY A 171 -1.51 -0.18 10.68
CA GLY A 171 -1.08 0.40 9.41
C GLY A 171 -1.26 -0.52 8.20
N SER A 172 -2.00 -1.64 8.33
CA SER A 172 -2.28 -2.54 7.21
C SER A 172 -3.45 -2.08 6.32
N LEU A 173 -4.14 -1.02 6.69
CA LEU A 173 -5.03 -0.24 5.84
C LEU A 173 -4.81 1.25 6.13
N ARG A 174 -4.58 2.03 5.10
CA ARG A 174 -4.41 3.49 5.18
C ARG A 174 -5.31 4.15 4.14
N CYS A 175 -5.74 5.37 4.41
CA CYS A 175 -6.55 6.14 3.48
C CYS A 175 -6.06 7.58 3.46
N ASP A 176 -5.67 8.04 2.28
CA ASP A 176 -5.36 9.43 2.01
C ASP A 176 -6.51 10.06 1.22
N ALA A 177 -7.08 11.13 1.73
CA ALA A 177 -8.19 11.83 1.09
C ALA A 177 -7.69 13.13 0.45
N ASN A 178 -7.86 13.23 -0.87
CA ASN A 178 -7.62 14.46 -1.61
C ASN A 178 -8.97 15.16 -1.85
N VAL A 179 -9.04 16.43 -1.46
CA VAL A 179 -10.24 17.26 -1.59
C VAL A 179 -9.89 18.47 -2.45
N SER A 180 -10.70 18.71 -3.49
CA SER A 180 -10.57 19.85 -4.40
C SER A 180 -11.89 20.59 -4.57
#